data_043cb5ab53e52cd7dcd91f29008d2d67
#
_entry.id   043cb5ab53e52cd7dcd91f29008d2d67
#
_cell.length_a   1.000
_cell.length_b   1.000
_cell.length_c   1.000
_cell.angle_alpha   90.00
_cell.angle_beta   90.00
_cell.angle_gamma   90.00
#
_symmetry.space_group_name_H-M   'P 1'
#
loop_
_entity.id
_entity.type
_entity.pdbx_description
1 polymer ?
#
loop_
_entity_poly.entity_id
_entity_poly.type
_entity_poly.pdbx_seq_one_letter_code
_entity_poly.pdbx_strand_id
1 'polypeptide(L)'
;MTGKLKQISSSCCFGGYQNVMEHFSDVLNCKMKFGIYLPDCCVSKEPVSVPILFWLSGLTCTEENFIIKSGMQRFASKFKVIVVNPDTSPRGEDIPVGIDWDPNFGVAAGFYLDATEPKFAKNYKMYSYLVKEFVPLIFEEYKELIIKQSCGIFGHSMGGHGALTIGLKHPELFKSISVFAPICNPMKKTPNFGYKHLEAFLGPLEGENILQWEKYDSMTLASKYKGPKVEILFDQVGSKDPFLQDLLPNNLISVSNPNIVWNYQLRENYDHGYYFISTFIEEHFSFHTKFWGKEEKKK
;
A
#
# COMPACT_ATOMS: atom_id res chain seq x y z
N MET A 1 19.89 -14.23 -5.68
CA MET A 1 20.18 -13.38 -6.85
C MET A 1 18.86 -12.69 -7.19
N THR A 2 18.72 -11.40 -6.87
CA THR A 2 17.53 -10.61 -7.24
C THR A 2 17.37 -10.66 -8.75
N GLY A 3 16.22 -11.14 -9.21
CA GLY A 3 15.93 -11.27 -10.64
C GLY A 3 16.04 -9.90 -11.33
N LYS A 4 16.74 -9.84 -12.45
CA LYS A 4 16.95 -8.62 -13.23
C LYS A 4 15.61 -7.99 -13.58
N LEU A 5 15.44 -6.69 -13.29
CA LEU A 5 14.23 -5.94 -13.71
C LEU A 5 14.10 -5.97 -15.24
N LYS A 6 12.87 -6.23 -15.69
CA LYS A 6 12.50 -6.18 -17.09
C LYS A 6 11.45 -5.09 -17.31
N GLN A 7 11.75 -4.12 -18.15
CA GLN A 7 10.77 -3.13 -18.58
C GLN A 7 9.78 -3.76 -19.55
N ILE A 8 8.49 -3.71 -19.24
CA ILE A 8 7.39 -4.20 -20.05
C ILE A 8 6.85 -3.10 -20.96
N SER A 9 6.66 -1.91 -20.39
CA SER A 9 6.23 -0.73 -21.14
C SER A 9 6.82 0.55 -20.57
N SER A 10 6.84 1.61 -21.39
CA SER A 10 7.24 2.95 -21.00
C SER A 10 6.43 3.97 -21.78
N SER A 11 5.81 4.91 -21.09
CA SER A 11 4.99 5.96 -21.69
C SER A 11 5.39 7.32 -21.15
N CYS A 12 5.71 8.25 -22.03
CA CYS A 12 5.98 9.63 -21.65
C CYS A 12 4.69 10.32 -21.21
N CYS A 13 4.68 10.93 -20.03
CA CYS A 13 3.57 11.75 -19.54
C CYS A 13 4.04 12.76 -18.50
N PHE A 14 3.48 13.97 -18.56
CA PHE A 14 3.82 15.08 -17.65
C PHE A 14 5.34 15.35 -17.53
N GLY A 15 6.07 15.20 -18.65
CA GLY A 15 7.52 15.42 -18.73
C GLY A 15 8.38 14.26 -18.22
N GLY A 16 7.79 13.32 -17.49
CA GLY A 16 8.43 12.12 -16.97
C GLY A 16 8.01 10.86 -17.73
N TYR A 17 8.24 9.70 -17.13
CA TYR A 17 7.91 8.40 -17.72
C TYR A 17 7.16 7.51 -16.73
N GLN A 18 6.01 6.98 -17.18
CA GLN A 18 5.32 5.88 -16.53
C GLN A 18 5.82 4.57 -17.11
N ASN A 19 6.50 3.79 -16.30
CA ASN A 19 6.99 2.47 -16.68
C ASN A 19 6.17 1.38 -16.00
N VAL A 20 5.99 0.25 -16.69
CA VAL A 20 5.58 -1.03 -16.10
C VAL A 20 6.78 -1.95 -16.15
N MET A 21 7.13 -2.50 -15.01
CA MET A 21 8.29 -3.35 -14.81
C MET A 21 7.85 -4.73 -14.32
N GLU A 22 8.67 -5.75 -14.62
CA GLU A 22 8.49 -7.12 -14.13
C GLU A 22 9.78 -7.61 -13.47
N HIS A 23 9.65 -8.37 -12.40
CA HIS A 23 10.74 -9.14 -11.82
C HIS A 23 10.23 -10.49 -11.30
N PHE A 24 11.13 -11.45 -11.11
CA PHE A 24 10.80 -12.66 -10.37
C PHE A 24 10.95 -12.43 -8.89
N SER A 25 9.90 -12.71 -8.11
CA SER A 25 9.92 -12.65 -6.66
C SER A 25 10.30 -14.01 -6.09
N ASP A 26 11.39 -14.05 -5.34
CA ASP A 26 11.80 -15.25 -4.59
C ASP A 26 10.86 -15.50 -3.41
N VAL A 27 10.31 -14.45 -2.80
CA VAL A 27 9.37 -14.52 -1.67
C VAL A 27 8.02 -15.13 -2.08
N LEU A 28 7.49 -14.71 -3.25
CA LEU A 28 6.20 -15.16 -3.75
C LEU A 28 6.32 -16.35 -4.71
N ASN A 29 7.55 -16.67 -5.13
CA ASN A 29 7.88 -17.71 -6.12
C ASN A 29 7.09 -17.55 -7.43
N CYS A 30 6.99 -16.31 -7.92
CA CYS A 30 6.34 -15.99 -9.19
C CYS A 30 6.86 -14.69 -9.77
N LYS A 31 6.46 -14.40 -11.02
CA LYS A 31 6.68 -13.09 -11.63
C LYS A 31 5.72 -12.07 -11.06
N MET A 32 6.25 -10.92 -10.68
CA MET A 32 5.50 -9.77 -10.19
C MET A 32 5.71 -8.57 -11.09
N LYS A 33 4.62 -7.86 -11.34
CA LYS A 33 4.64 -6.58 -12.05
C LYS A 33 4.48 -5.43 -11.08
N PHE A 34 4.99 -4.27 -11.47
CA PHE A 34 4.76 -3.03 -10.76
C PHE A 34 4.83 -1.83 -11.70
N GLY A 35 4.11 -0.78 -11.36
CA GLY A 35 4.25 0.52 -11.98
C GLY A 35 5.30 1.36 -11.28
N ILE A 36 6.07 2.14 -12.03
CA ILE A 36 6.92 3.19 -11.50
C ILE A 36 6.83 4.44 -12.38
N TYR A 37 6.52 5.57 -11.75
CA TYR A 37 6.59 6.87 -12.40
C TYR A 37 7.87 7.59 -11.99
N LEU A 38 8.66 7.99 -12.99
CA LEU A 38 9.87 8.79 -12.82
C LEU A 38 9.58 10.22 -13.32
N PRO A 39 9.59 11.24 -12.46
CA PRO A 39 9.37 12.62 -12.87
C PRO A 39 10.51 13.12 -13.79
N ASP A 40 10.27 14.23 -14.50
CA ASP A 40 11.19 14.83 -15.46
C ASP A 40 12.61 15.05 -14.93
N CYS A 41 12.70 15.48 -13.69
CA CYS A 41 13.98 15.73 -13.01
C CYS A 41 14.83 14.45 -12.78
N CYS A 42 14.19 13.26 -12.75
CA CYS A 42 14.90 11.98 -12.64
C CYS A 42 15.42 11.45 -13.98
N VAL A 43 14.89 11.95 -15.08
CA VAL A 43 15.21 11.48 -16.46
C VAL A 43 15.90 12.55 -17.30
N SER A 44 16.29 13.66 -16.68
CA SER A 44 17.05 14.75 -17.29
C SER A 44 18.50 14.34 -17.56
N LYS A 45 19.26 15.20 -18.24
CA LYS A 45 20.72 14.99 -18.47
C LYS A 45 21.52 14.95 -17.17
N GLU A 46 21.05 15.68 -16.15
CA GLU A 46 21.61 15.72 -14.80
C GLU A 46 20.52 15.32 -13.82
N PRO A 47 20.32 13.99 -13.60
CA PRO A 47 19.28 13.50 -12.72
C PRO A 47 19.47 13.95 -11.28
N VAL A 48 18.37 14.24 -10.60
CA VAL A 48 18.38 14.59 -9.18
C VAL A 48 17.64 13.55 -8.38
N SER A 49 18.10 13.32 -7.14
CA SER A 49 17.42 12.46 -6.20
C SER A 49 16.16 13.13 -5.65
N VAL A 50 15.07 12.37 -5.54
CA VAL A 50 13.76 12.84 -5.11
C VAL A 50 13.15 11.89 -4.06
N PRO A 51 12.16 12.35 -3.30
CA PRO A 51 11.36 11.47 -2.44
C PRO A 51 10.67 10.34 -3.22
N ILE A 52 10.24 9.32 -2.49
CA ILE A 52 9.51 8.18 -3.06
C ILE A 52 8.23 7.88 -2.27
N LEU A 53 7.15 7.55 -2.98
CA LEU A 53 5.88 7.08 -2.44
C LEU A 53 5.55 5.70 -2.96
N PHE A 54 5.16 4.80 -2.04
CA PHE A 54 4.65 3.48 -2.36
C PHE A 54 3.13 3.48 -2.24
N TRP A 55 2.45 3.20 -3.36
CA TRP A 55 1.01 3.03 -3.40
C TRP A 55 0.63 1.56 -3.30
N LEU A 56 -0.38 1.27 -2.49
CA LEU A 56 -0.99 -0.05 -2.36
C LEU A 56 -2.44 0.00 -2.85
N SER A 57 -2.75 -0.78 -3.87
CA SER A 57 -4.09 -0.84 -4.47
C SER A 57 -5.05 -1.71 -3.65
N GLY A 58 -6.35 -1.47 -3.83
CA GLY A 58 -7.43 -2.26 -3.22
C GLY A 58 -7.70 -3.60 -3.89
N LEU A 59 -8.73 -4.31 -3.40
CA LEU A 59 -9.21 -5.57 -3.98
C LEU A 59 -9.51 -5.42 -5.46
N THR A 60 -9.33 -6.49 -6.22
CA THR A 60 -9.58 -6.61 -7.67
C THR A 60 -8.66 -5.79 -8.57
N CYS A 61 -7.70 -5.05 -8.01
CA CYS A 61 -6.76 -4.24 -8.77
C CYS A 61 -5.48 -5.03 -9.12
N THR A 62 -4.87 -4.60 -10.22
CA THR A 62 -3.47 -4.86 -10.57
C THR A 62 -2.66 -3.57 -10.41
N GLU A 63 -1.39 -3.59 -10.81
CA GLU A 63 -0.55 -2.40 -10.93
C GLU A 63 -1.15 -1.34 -11.87
N GLU A 64 -1.88 -1.77 -12.90
CA GLU A 64 -2.43 -0.87 -13.94
C GLU A 64 -3.58 0.02 -13.45
N ASN A 65 -4.40 -0.46 -12.50
CA ASN A 65 -5.56 0.31 -12.07
C ASN A 65 -5.19 1.69 -11.55
N PHE A 66 -4.16 1.76 -10.70
CA PHE A 66 -3.68 3.04 -10.17
C PHE A 66 -3.02 3.90 -11.25
N ILE A 67 -2.19 3.28 -12.10
CA ILE A 67 -1.53 3.96 -13.22
C ILE A 67 -2.53 4.68 -14.11
N ILE A 68 -3.62 4.00 -14.47
CA ILE A 68 -4.56 4.47 -15.50
C ILE A 68 -5.64 5.38 -14.92
N LYS A 69 -6.11 5.11 -13.68
CA LYS A 69 -7.33 5.72 -13.16
C LYS A 69 -7.13 6.85 -12.16
N SER A 70 -5.93 6.96 -11.55
CA SER A 70 -5.72 7.90 -10.44
C SER A 70 -5.36 9.32 -10.89
N GLY A 71 -4.77 9.48 -12.07
CA GLY A 71 -4.18 10.76 -12.52
C GLY A 71 -2.94 11.18 -11.72
N MET A 72 -2.34 10.26 -10.95
CA MET A 72 -1.25 10.53 -10.01
C MET A 72 0.00 11.11 -10.68
N GLN A 73 0.25 10.79 -11.96
CA GLN A 73 1.46 11.21 -12.68
C GLN A 73 1.59 12.74 -12.75
N ARG A 74 0.45 13.43 -12.88
CA ARG A 74 0.40 14.90 -12.87
C ARG A 74 0.94 15.45 -11.54
N PHE A 75 0.56 14.84 -10.44
CA PHE A 75 0.97 15.29 -9.10
C PHE A 75 2.37 14.80 -8.74
N ALA A 76 2.73 13.60 -9.15
CA ALA A 76 4.09 13.08 -9.02
C ALA A 76 5.11 13.99 -9.73
N SER A 77 4.79 14.46 -10.95
CA SER A 77 5.58 15.46 -11.66
C SER A 77 5.61 16.81 -10.91
N LYS A 78 4.45 17.33 -10.50
CA LYS A 78 4.31 18.60 -9.79
C LYS A 78 5.14 18.64 -8.51
N PHE A 79 5.09 17.58 -7.72
CA PHE A 79 5.76 17.47 -6.42
C PHE A 79 7.16 16.85 -6.51
N LYS A 80 7.62 16.50 -7.71
CA LYS A 80 8.93 15.87 -7.96
C LYS A 80 9.15 14.64 -7.06
N VAL A 81 8.30 13.64 -7.19
CA VAL A 81 8.34 12.41 -6.40
C VAL A 81 8.23 11.18 -7.30
N ILE A 82 9.04 10.18 -7.02
CA ILE A 82 8.89 8.85 -7.62
C ILE A 82 7.70 8.17 -6.97
N VAL A 83 6.82 7.57 -7.79
CA VAL A 83 5.69 6.79 -7.28
C VAL A 83 5.79 5.37 -7.78
N VAL A 84 5.69 4.41 -6.87
CA VAL A 84 5.80 2.97 -7.16
C VAL A 84 4.56 2.26 -6.65
N ASN A 85 4.01 1.36 -7.46
CA ASN A 85 2.83 0.57 -7.09
C ASN A 85 2.94 -0.87 -7.60
N PRO A 86 3.09 -1.87 -6.70
CA PRO A 86 3.11 -3.28 -7.08
C PRO A 86 1.71 -3.80 -7.42
N ASP A 87 1.65 -4.98 -8.08
CA ASP A 87 0.45 -5.79 -8.15
C ASP A 87 -0.01 -6.19 -6.73
N THR A 88 -1.27 -6.53 -6.57
CA THR A 88 -1.93 -6.76 -5.29
C THR A 88 -1.90 -8.21 -4.81
N SER A 89 -1.44 -9.13 -5.63
CA SER A 89 -1.30 -10.56 -5.29
C SER A 89 -0.28 -11.25 -6.21
N PRO A 90 0.24 -12.42 -5.81
CA PRO A 90 0.96 -13.29 -6.73
C PRO A 90 0.08 -13.71 -7.90
N ARG A 91 0.69 -13.96 -9.08
CA ARG A 91 0.03 -14.37 -10.32
C ARG A 91 0.78 -15.51 -11.00
N GLY A 92 0.05 -16.37 -11.68
CA GLY A 92 0.61 -17.47 -12.47
C GLY A 92 -0.22 -18.74 -12.36
N GLU A 93 0.01 -19.70 -13.28
CA GLU A 93 -0.70 -20.99 -13.32
C GLU A 93 -0.46 -21.85 -12.08
N ASP A 94 0.74 -21.74 -11.48
CA ASP A 94 1.13 -22.50 -10.28
C ASP A 94 0.71 -21.80 -8.97
N ILE A 95 0.05 -20.64 -9.03
CA ILE A 95 -0.41 -19.93 -7.84
C ILE A 95 -1.76 -20.49 -7.42
N PRO A 96 -1.91 -20.99 -6.18
CA PRO A 96 -3.17 -21.54 -5.72
C PRO A 96 -4.21 -20.42 -5.60
N VAL A 97 -5.40 -20.67 -6.15
CA VAL A 97 -6.55 -19.78 -6.08
C VAL A 97 -7.80 -20.53 -5.64
N GLY A 98 -8.82 -19.78 -5.24
CA GLY A 98 -10.14 -20.31 -4.94
C GLY A 98 -10.25 -20.99 -3.57
N ILE A 99 -11.43 -20.91 -3.02
CA ILE A 99 -11.93 -21.62 -1.84
C ILE A 99 -13.42 -21.89 -2.05
N ASP A 100 -14.06 -22.62 -1.16
CA ASP A 100 -15.45 -23.09 -1.34
C ASP A 100 -16.46 -21.98 -1.67
N TRP A 101 -16.31 -20.81 -1.06
CA TRP A 101 -17.24 -19.69 -1.26
C TRP A 101 -16.78 -18.67 -2.32
N ASP A 102 -15.56 -18.77 -2.85
CA ASP A 102 -15.03 -17.88 -3.90
C ASP A 102 -14.01 -18.62 -4.76
N PRO A 103 -14.39 -19.07 -5.98
CA PRO A 103 -13.48 -19.76 -6.90
C PRO A 103 -12.27 -18.92 -7.34
N ASN A 104 -12.36 -17.59 -7.23
CA ASN A 104 -11.29 -16.66 -7.59
C ASN A 104 -10.54 -16.10 -6.38
N PHE A 105 -10.77 -16.66 -5.18
CA PHE A 105 -10.11 -16.20 -3.97
C PHE A 105 -8.59 -16.14 -4.14
N GLY A 106 -8.00 -15.06 -3.69
CA GLY A 106 -6.57 -14.79 -3.80
C GLY A 106 -6.19 -13.96 -5.03
N VAL A 107 -6.94 -14.05 -6.12
CA VAL A 107 -6.68 -13.24 -7.32
C VAL A 107 -6.95 -11.76 -6.99
N ALA A 108 -5.93 -10.91 -7.15
CA ALA A 108 -5.99 -9.49 -6.80
C ALA A 108 -6.45 -9.22 -5.36
N ALA A 109 -6.10 -10.10 -4.42
CA ALA A 109 -6.60 -10.09 -3.06
C ALA A 109 -5.57 -10.60 -2.02
N GLY A 110 -4.31 -10.19 -2.12
CA GLY A 110 -3.24 -10.65 -1.23
C GLY A 110 -3.24 -10.04 0.17
N PHE A 111 -4.12 -9.09 0.47
CA PHE A 111 -4.31 -8.40 1.76
C PHE A 111 -3.03 -7.88 2.43
N TYR A 112 -1.91 -7.83 1.70
CA TYR A 112 -0.61 -7.37 2.20
C TYR A 112 -0.19 -8.05 3.51
N LEU A 113 -0.51 -9.34 3.63
CA LEU A 113 -0.18 -10.22 4.74
C LEU A 113 0.70 -11.40 4.29
N ASP A 114 1.20 -12.17 5.25
CA ASP A 114 1.85 -13.47 5.01
C ASP A 114 0.89 -14.57 5.47
N ALA A 115 0.38 -15.34 4.53
CA ALA A 115 -0.55 -16.43 4.81
C ALA A 115 0.12 -17.56 5.59
N THR A 116 -0.62 -18.16 6.53
CA THR A 116 -0.19 -19.31 7.33
C THR A 116 -0.94 -20.58 6.96
N GLU A 117 -2.12 -20.47 6.33
CA GLU A 117 -2.88 -21.62 5.86
C GLU A 117 -2.11 -22.37 4.77
N PRO A 118 -2.00 -23.73 4.87
CA PRO A 118 -1.12 -24.55 4.02
C PRO A 118 -1.32 -24.33 2.51
N LYS A 119 -2.56 -24.12 2.08
CA LYS A 119 -2.88 -23.86 0.67
C LYS A 119 -2.19 -22.61 0.13
N PHE A 120 -2.09 -21.56 0.93
CA PHE A 120 -1.65 -20.23 0.51
C PHE A 120 -0.25 -19.86 1.02
N ALA A 121 0.23 -20.49 2.10
CA ALA A 121 1.45 -20.12 2.82
C ALA A 121 2.73 -20.08 1.95
N LYS A 122 2.76 -20.83 0.84
CA LYS A 122 3.93 -20.86 -0.05
C LYS A 122 4.06 -19.57 -0.85
N ASN A 123 2.94 -19.05 -1.39
CA ASN A 123 2.96 -17.97 -2.39
C ASN A 123 2.36 -16.66 -1.88
N TYR A 124 1.40 -16.67 -0.93
CA TYR A 124 0.75 -15.45 -0.45
C TYR A 124 1.49 -14.87 0.75
N LYS A 125 2.64 -14.24 0.47
CA LYS A 125 3.52 -13.57 1.44
C LYS A 125 3.71 -12.11 1.07
N MET A 126 2.60 -11.41 0.79
CA MET A 126 2.64 -10.05 0.28
C MET A 126 3.27 -9.04 1.24
N TYR A 127 3.16 -9.27 2.56
CA TYR A 127 3.87 -8.44 3.55
C TYR A 127 5.38 -8.63 3.44
N SER A 128 5.88 -9.86 3.49
CA SER A 128 7.32 -10.15 3.35
C SER A 128 7.84 -9.73 1.98
N TYR A 129 7.07 -9.91 0.92
CA TYR A 129 7.41 -9.42 -0.41
C TYR A 129 7.65 -7.91 -0.41
N LEU A 130 6.71 -7.12 0.10
CA LEU A 130 6.86 -5.67 0.14
C LEU A 130 8.06 -5.24 0.97
N VAL A 131 8.15 -5.70 2.21
CA VAL A 131 9.11 -5.16 3.18
C VAL A 131 10.52 -5.71 2.98
N LYS A 132 10.64 -7.01 2.64
CA LYS A 132 11.94 -7.70 2.60
C LYS A 132 12.53 -7.85 1.21
N GLU A 133 11.72 -7.70 0.16
CA GLU A 133 12.16 -7.89 -1.22
C GLU A 133 11.90 -6.65 -2.07
N PHE A 134 10.65 -6.22 -2.22
CA PHE A 134 10.28 -5.19 -3.19
C PHE A 134 10.84 -3.80 -2.85
N VAL A 135 10.65 -3.32 -1.62
CA VAL A 135 11.19 -2.01 -1.22
C VAL A 135 12.72 -2.00 -1.27
N PRO A 136 13.45 -3.01 -0.76
CA PRO A 136 14.90 -3.11 -0.96
C PRO A 136 15.33 -3.13 -2.42
N LEU A 137 14.60 -3.87 -3.28
CA LEU A 137 14.86 -3.92 -4.72
C LEU A 137 14.76 -2.52 -5.36
N ILE A 138 13.69 -1.79 -5.08
CA ILE A 138 13.49 -0.43 -5.60
C ILE A 138 14.59 0.52 -5.11
N PHE A 139 14.95 0.44 -3.83
CA PHE A 139 16.01 1.28 -3.29
C PHE A 139 17.39 0.97 -3.87
N GLU A 140 17.66 -0.27 -4.27
CA GLU A 140 18.94 -0.60 -4.92
C GLU A 140 18.95 -0.19 -6.39
N GLU A 141 17.89 -0.53 -7.15
CA GLU A 141 17.82 -0.26 -8.58
C GLU A 141 17.77 1.24 -8.91
N TYR A 142 17.14 2.05 -8.04
CA TYR A 142 16.98 3.49 -8.24
C TYR A 142 17.73 4.33 -7.20
N LYS A 143 18.79 3.79 -6.60
CA LYS A 143 19.52 4.41 -5.46
C LYS A 143 20.03 5.82 -5.72
N GLU A 144 20.41 6.11 -6.97
CA GLU A 144 20.89 7.45 -7.36
C GLU A 144 19.76 8.48 -7.53
N LEU A 145 18.50 7.99 -7.61
CA LEU A 145 17.31 8.82 -7.81
C LEU A 145 16.45 8.97 -6.56
N ILE A 146 16.74 8.24 -5.48
CA ILE A 146 15.88 8.18 -4.29
C ILE A 146 16.55 8.82 -3.08
N ILE A 147 15.82 9.73 -2.42
CA ILE A 147 16.16 10.21 -1.08
C ILE A 147 15.54 9.24 -0.07
N LYS A 148 16.31 8.26 0.43
CA LYS A 148 15.83 7.18 1.32
C LYS A 148 15.08 7.68 2.56
N GLN A 149 15.48 8.83 3.13
CA GLN A 149 14.86 9.43 4.31
C GLN A 149 13.50 10.07 4.03
N SER A 150 13.12 10.17 2.75
CA SER A 150 11.87 10.79 2.29
C SER A 150 10.99 9.75 1.59
N CYS A 151 10.68 8.67 2.31
CA CYS A 151 9.85 7.56 1.85
C CYS A 151 8.50 7.58 2.56
N GLY A 152 7.41 7.51 1.79
CA GLY A 152 6.06 7.42 2.30
C GLY A 152 5.30 6.22 1.73
N ILE A 153 4.21 5.86 2.40
CA ILE A 153 3.31 4.79 1.97
C ILE A 153 1.86 5.26 2.01
N PHE A 154 1.11 4.92 0.99
CA PHE A 154 -0.31 5.24 0.93
C PHE A 154 -1.09 4.17 0.17
N GLY A 155 -2.41 4.13 0.33
CA GLY A 155 -3.20 3.09 -0.31
C GLY A 155 -4.69 3.25 -0.14
N HIS A 156 -5.45 2.43 -0.85
CA HIS A 156 -6.91 2.45 -0.86
C HIS A 156 -7.49 1.10 -0.42
N SER A 157 -8.55 1.12 0.40
CA SER A 157 -9.32 -0.08 0.78
C SER A 157 -8.43 -1.16 1.42
N MET A 158 -8.31 -2.35 0.81
CA MET A 158 -7.33 -3.39 1.14
C MET A 158 -5.90 -2.82 1.15
N GLY A 159 -5.56 -1.95 0.20
CA GLY A 159 -4.24 -1.30 0.15
C GLY A 159 -4.07 -0.24 1.24
N GLY A 160 -5.15 0.44 1.64
CA GLY A 160 -5.16 1.33 2.80
C GLY A 160 -4.90 0.57 4.10
N HIS A 161 -5.50 -0.62 4.24
CA HIS A 161 -5.15 -1.57 5.31
C HIS A 161 -3.65 -1.93 5.28
N GLY A 162 -3.13 -2.28 4.10
CA GLY A 162 -1.70 -2.57 3.93
C GLY A 162 -0.80 -1.40 4.30
N ALA A 163 -1.16 -0.17 3.87
CA ALA A 163 -0.40 1.03 4.19
C ALA A 163 -0.38 1.34 5.70
N LEU A 164 -1.50 1.16 6.40
CA LEU A 164 -1.58 1.30 7.86
C LEU A 164 -0.73 0.25 8.57
N THR A 165 -0.94 -1.03 8.26
CA THR A 165 -0.28 -2.12 8.97
C THR A 165 1.23 -2.14 8.75
N ILE A 166 1.69 -1.86 7.52
CA ILE A 166 3.11 -1.80 7.19
C ILE A 166 3.73 -0.51 7.71
N GLY A 167 3.09 0.64 7.50
CA GLY A 167 3.62 1.92 7.95
C GLY A 167 3.78 2.02 9.46
N LEU A 168 2.81 1.51 10.23
CA LEU A 168 2.89 1.48 11.69
C LEU A 168 3.96 0.49 12.22
N LYS A 169 4.23 -0.59 11.49
CA LYS A 169 5.28 -1.55 11.87
C LYS A 169 6.68 -1.10 11.47
N HIS A 170 6.81 -0.23 10.47
CA HIS A 170 8.09 0.18 9.89
C HIS A 170 8.26 1.71 9.83
N PRO A 171 8.19 2.43 10.97
CA PRO A 171 8.38 3.88 11.01
C PRO A 171 9.82 4.30 10.65
N GLU A 172 10.78 3.38 10.75
CA GLU A 172 12.15 3.57 10.28
C GLU A 172 12.23 3.69 8.75
N LEU A 173 11.31 3.02 8.05
CA LEU A 173 11.26 2.97 6.59
C LEU A 173 10.31 4.03 6.02
N PHE A 174 9.07 4.10 6.55
CA PHE A 174 8.04 5.00 6.04
C PHE A 174 7.83 6.18 7.00
N LYS A 175 8.18 7.40 6.53
CA LYS A 175 8.10 8.63 7.33
C LYS A 175 6.73 9.28 7.30
N SER A 176 5.87 8.87 6.37
CA SER A 176 4.51 9.38 6.23
C SER A 176 3.56 8.29 5.76
N ILE A 177 2.34 8.32 6.27
CA ILE A 177 1.28 7.35 5.98
C ILE A 177 0.02 8.12 5.62
N SER A 178 -0.63 7.76 4.51
CA SER A 178 -1.97 8.27 4.22
C SER A 178 -2.85 7.20 3.60
N VAL A 179 -4.15 7.28 3.79
CA VAL A 179 -5.06 6.21 3.37
C VAL A 179 -6.39 6.74 2.83
N PHE A 180 -6.92 6.04 1.85
CA PHE A 180 -8.24 6.23 1.28
C PHE A 180 -9.12 5.05 1.67
N ALA A 181 -10.18 5.31 2.42
CA ALA A 181 -11.21 4.35 2.81
C ALA A 181 -10.66 2.94 3.18
N PRO A 182 -9.74 2.84 4.13
CA PRO A 182 -9.04 1.59 4.47
C PRO A 182 -9.96 0.60 5.17
N ILE A 183 -9.65 -0.70 5.09
CA ILE A 183 -10.18 -1.72 6.00
C ILE A 183 -9.47 -1.55 7.35
N CYS A 184 -10.21 -1.12 8.38
CA CYS A 184 -9.61 -0.67 9.64
C CYS A 184 -9.48 -1.75 10.71
N ASN A 185 -10.42 -2.69 10.75
CA ASN A 185 -10.49 -3.68 11.82
C ASN A 185 -10.92 -5.06 11.30
N PRO A 186 -10.08 -5.75 10.54
CA PRO A 186 -10.43 -7.04 9.94
C PRO A 186 -10.63 -8.18 10.95
N MET A 187 -10.22 -8.02 12.22
CA MET A 187 -10.57 -8.97 13.30
C MET A 187 -12.04 -8.90 13.68
N LYS A 188 -12.78 -7.87 13.29
CA LYS A 188 -14.22 -7.77 13.48
C LYS A 188 -14.97 -8.44 12.34
N LYS A 189 -15.90 -9.35 12.66
CA LYS A 189 -16.77 -9.97 11.64
C LYS A 189 -17.61 -8.91 10.93
N THR A 190 -17.56 -8.95 9.61
CA THR A 190 -18.25 -8.03 8.69
C THR A 190 -18.90 -8.83 7.56
N PRO A 191 -19.93 -8.26 6.85
CA PRO A 191 -20.71 -9.03 5.88
C PRO A 191 -19.92 -9.52 4.68
N ASN A 192 -19.09 -8.65 4.08
CA ASN A 192 -18.58 -8.90 2.73
C ASN A 192 -17.10 -9.29 2.68
N PHE A 193 -16.21 -8.54 3.38
CA PHE A 193 -14.76 -8.76 3.28
C PHE A 193 -14.03 -8.34 4.56
N GLY A 194 -12.71 -8.48 4.57
CA GLY A 194 -11.88 -8.28 5.75
C GLY A 194 -11.78 -9.57 6.55
N TYR A 195 -12.67 -9.79 7.50
CA TYR A 195 -12.63 -10.95 8.38
C TYR A 195 -12.48 -12.28 7.64
N LYS A 196 -13.40 -12.61 6.73
CA LYS A 196 -13.40 -13.89 6.01
C LYS A 196 -12.16 -14.10 5.12
N HIS A 197 -11.55 -13.02 4.65
CA HIS A 197 -10.32 -13.10 3.87
C HIS A 197 -9.12 -13.41 4.76
N LEU A 198 -9.02 -12.74 5.92
CA LEU A 198 -7.97 -13.07 6.87
C LEU A 198 -8.14 -14.48 7.42
N GLU A 199 -9.37 -14.93 7.69
CA GLU A 199 -9.66 -16.31 8.12
C GLU A 199 -9.16 -17.34 7.10
N ALA A 200 -9.39 -17.10 5.80
CA ALA A 200 -8.92 -17.98 4.74
C ALA A 200 -7.39 -18.03 4.61
N PHE A 201 -6.70 -16.93 4.92
CA PHE A 201 -5.23 -16.87 4.85
C PHE A 201 -4.52 -17.26 6.15
N LEU A 202 -5.12 -16.97 7.31
CA LEU A 202 -4.49 -17.10 8.63
C LEU A 202 -5.11 -18.21 9.49
N GLY A 203 -6.18 -18.86 9.02
CA GLY A 203 -6.99 -19.77 9.81
C GLY A 203 -7.96 -19.03 10.74
N PRO A 204 -8.81 -19.79 11.48
CA PRO A 204 -9.83 -19.24 12.36
C PRO A 204 -9.23 -18.32 13.44
N LEU A 205 -9.98 -17.27 13.82
CA LEU A 205 -9.57 -16.30 14.85
C LEU A 205 -9.75 -16.90 16.25
N GLU A 206 -8.90 -17.87 16.58
CA GLU A 206 -8.90 -18.56 17.88
C GLU A 206 -7.51 -19.08 18.24
N GLY A 207 -7.31 -19.42 19.50
CA GLY A 207 -6.06 -20.01 19.97
C GLY A 207 -4.83 -19.20 19.61
N GLU A 208 -3.80 -19.85 19.09
CA GLU A 208 -2.53 -19.22 18.69
C GLU A 208 -2.66 -18.34 17.44
N ASN A 209 -3.68 -18.54 16.60
CA ASN A 209 -3.91 -17.73 15.41
C ASN A 209 -4.22 -16.27 15.76
N ILE A 210 -4.75 -15.97 16.93
CA ILE A 210 -5.02 -14.59 17.38
C ILE A 210 -3.77 -13.72 17.21
N LEU A 211 -2.60 -14.23 17.58
CA LEU A 211 -1.34 -13.48 17.45
C LEU A 211 -0.95 -13.23 15.99
N GLN A 212 -1.35 -14.10 15.06
CA GLN A 212 -1.12 -13.89 13.63
C GLN A 212 -2.04 -12.79 13.08
N TRP A 213 -3.31 -12.80 13.49
CA TRP A 213 -4.28 -11.81 13.10
C TRP A 213 -3.94 -10.41 13.62
N GLU A 214 -3.51 -10.30 14.87
CA GLU A 214 -3.09 -9.04 15.48
C GLU A 214 -1.98 -8.32 14.70
N LYS A 215 -1.13 -9.07 13.99
CA LYS A 215 -0.07 -8.50 13.14
C LYS A 215 -0.61 -7.70 11.95
N TYR A 216 -1.87 -7.96 11.57
CA TYR A 216 -2.51 -7.39 10.40
C TYR A 216 -3.82 -6.66 10.74
N ASP A 217 -4.08 -6.37 12.00
CA ASP A 217 -5.21 -5.56 12.43
C ASP A 217 -4.74 -4.14 12.78
N SER A 218 -5.18 -3.15 11.98
CA SER A 218 -4.73 -1.77 12.13
C SER A 218 -5.13 -1.16 13.46
N MET A 219 -6.28 -1.53 14.01
CA MET A 219 -6.75 -1.06 15.32
C MET A 219 -5.84 -1.57 16.43
N THR A 220 -5.50 -2.86 16.40
CA THR A 220 -4.56 -3.49 17.35
C THR A 220 -3.17 -2.86 17.26
N LEU A 221 -2.66 -2.68 16.04
CA LEU A 221 -1.35 -2.07 15.82
C LEU A 221 -1.32 -0.62 16.29
N ALA A 222 -2.35 0.17 16.00
CA ALA A 222 -2.45 1.55 16.45
C ALA A 222 -2.51 1.65 17.98
N SER A 223 -3.27 0.78 18.64
CA SER A 223 -3.36 0.75 20.11
C SER A 223 -2.03 0.42 20.79
N LYS A 224 -1.25 -0.47 20.17
CA LYS A 224 0.06 -0.95 20.68
C LYS A 224 1.26 -0.12 20.14
N TYR A 225 1.03 0.90 19.31
CA TYR A 225 2.10 1.65 18.65
C TYR A 225 3.00 2.38 19.64
N LYS A 226 4.30 2.17 19.52
CA LYS A 226 5.34 2.80 20.38
C LYS A 226 6.42 3.52 19.56
N GLY A 227 6.19 3.65 18.23
CA GLY A 227 7.10 4.35 17.34
C GLY A 227 7.10 5.88 17.55
N PRO A 228 7.86 6.60 16.73
CA PRO A 228 7.86 8.06 16.72
C PRO A 228 6.45 8.63 16.48
N LYS A 229 6.22 9.88 16.91
CA LYS A 229 4.93 10.53 16.64
C LYS A 229 4.67 10.59 15.13
N VAL A 230 3.51 10.11 14.71
CA VAL A 230 3.07 10.05 13.31
C VAL A 230 1.71 10.73 13.16
N GLU A 231 1.59 11.58 12.14
CA GLU A 231 0.30 12.05 11.62
C GLU A 231 -0.10 11.14 10.46
N ILE A 232 -1.35 10.69 10.41
CA ILE A 232 -1.88 9.85 9.35
C ILE A 232 -3.05 10.58 8.70
N LEU A 233 -2.92 10.93 7.42
CA LEU A 233 -4.04 11.46 6.65
C LEU A 233 -4.97 10.30 6.29
N PHE A 234 -6.22 10.44 6.68
CA PHE A 234 -7.22 9.41 6.53
C PHE A 234 -8.48 9.97 5.86
N ASP A 235 -8.58 9.79 4.55
CA ASP A 235 -9.77 10.12 3.78
C ASP A 235 -10.76 8.96 3.80
N GLN A 236 -12.00 9.23 4.23
CA GLN A 236 -13.09 8.27 4.28
C GLN A 236 -14.27 8.77 3.49
N VAL A 237 -14.87 7.92 2.68
CA VAL A 237 -16.14 8.21 2.01
C VAL A 237 -17.32 8.08 2.98
N GLY A 238 -18.37 8.84 2.72
CA GLY A 238 -19.54 8.90 3.58
C GLY A 238 -20.52 7.74 3.37
N SER A 239 -21.79 8.00 3.66
CA SER A 239 -22.86 7.00 3.67
C SER A 239 -23.17 6.34 2.32
N LYS A 240 -22.67 6.90 1.23
CA LYS A 240 -22.79 6.31 -0.12
C LYS A 240 -21.83 5.18 -0.41
N ASP A 241 -20.84 4.94 0.46
CA ASP A 241 -19.93 3.81 0.32
C ASP A 241 -20.67 2.50 0.66
N PRO A 242 -20.87 1.59 -0.31
CA PRO A 242 -21.54 0.31 -0.07
C PRO A 242 -20.77 -0.59 0.90
N PHE A 243 -19.49 -0.29 1.15
CA PHE A 243 -18.61 -1.09 1.99
C PHE A 243 -18.34 -0.49 3.37
N LEU A 244 -19.00 0.61 3.73
CA LEU A 244 -18.75 1.31 4.98
C LEU A 244 -18.86 0.38 6.22
N GLN A 245 -19.78 -0.60 6.19
CA GLN A 245 -19.96 -1.58 7.25
C GLN A 245 -18.78 -2.57 7.37
N ASP A 246 -18.01 -2.74 6.31
CA ASP A 246 -16.82 -3.61 6.29
C ASP A 246 -15.54 -2.83 6.62
N LEU A 247 -15.50 -1.54 6.32
CA LEU A 247 -14.32 -0.69 6.52
C LEU A 247 -14.11 -0.33 8.01
N LEU A 248 -15.17 -0.11 8.77
CA LEU A 248 -15.16 0.20 10.21
C LEU A 248 -14.25 1.37 10.61
N PRO A 249 -14.30 2.53 9.95
CA PRO A 249 -13.36 3.64 10.22
C PRO A 249 -13.45 4.13 11.66
N ASN A 250 -14.65 4.17 12.27
CA ASN A 250 -14.86 4.64 13.63
C ASN A 250 -14.10 3.79 14.66
N ASN A 251 -13.92 2.49 14.42
CA ASN A 251 -13.15 1.63 15.31
C ASN A 251 -11.70 2.09 15.37
N LEU A 252 -11.12 2.46 14.24
CA LEU A 252 -9.71 2.86 14.17
C LEU A 252 -9.49 4.28 14.71
N ILE A 253 -10.30 5.26 14.29
CA ILE A 253 -10.11 6.66 14.71
C ILE A 253 -10.43 6.87 16.21
N SER A 254 -11.17 5.96 16.83
CA SER A 254 -11.41 5.97 18.27
C SER A 254 -10.21 5.51 19.10
N VAL A 255 -9.20 4.93 18.48
CA VAL A 255 -7.98 4.50 19.19
C VAL A 255 -7.21 5.71 19.65
N SER A 256 -7.10 5.85 20.97
CA SER A 256 -6.28 6.89 21.62
C SER A 256 -4.85 6.38 21.80
N ASN A 257 -3.92 6.99 21.09
CA ASN A 257 -2.48 6.74 21.25
C ASN A 257 -1.74 8.08 21.15
N PRO A 258 -0.91 8.47 22.15
CA PRO A 258 -0.22 9.76 22.15
C PRO A 258 0.74 9.98 20.98
N ASN A 259 1.17 8.88 20.37
CA ASN A 259 2.08 8.90 19.23
C ASN A 259 1.37 8.90 17.87
N ILE A 260 0.04 8.84 17.82
CA ILE A 260 -0.73 8.86 16.57
C ILE A 260 -1.68 10.06 16.55
N VAL A 261 -1.65 10.81 15.46
CA VAL A 261 -2.61 11.88 15.17
C VAL A 261 -3.41 11.47 13.93
N TRP A 262 -4.71 11.26 14.12
CA TRP A 262 -5.62 10.99 13.02
C TRP A 262 -6.04 12.30 12.37
N ASN A 263 -5.56 12.56 11.15
CA ASN A 263 -6.04 13.65 10.28
C ASN A 263 -7.19 13.09 9.43
N TYR A 264 -8.35 12.92 10.08
CA TYR A 264 -9.53 12.28 9.49
C TYR A 264 -10.36 13.28 8.69
N GLN A 265 -10.67 12.92 7.44
CA GLN A 265 -11.46 13.70 6.51
C GLN A 265 -12.62 12.86 5.99
N LEU A 266 -13.85 13.26 6.29
CA LEU A 266 -15.04 12.63 5.75
C LEU A 266 -15.41 13.31 4.40
N ARG A 267 -15.42 12.53 3.33
CA ARG A 267 -15.70 12.97 1.96
C ARG A 267 -17.11 12.53 1.57
N GLU A 268 -18.09 13.32 1.97
CA GLU A 268 -19.49 13.04 1.65
C GLU A 268 -19.76 13.02 0.15
N ASN A 269 -20.77 12.23 -0.28
CA ASN A 269 -21.21 12.07 -1.66
C ASN A 269 -20.26 11.33 -2.63
N TYR A 270 -19.09 10.93 -2.21
CA TYR A 270 -18.21 10.06 -2.98
C TYR A 270 -18.51 8.58 -2.72
N ASP A 271 -18.18 7.75 -3.69
CA ASP A 271 -18.21 6.28 -3.60
C ASP A 271 -16.81 5.70 -3.33
N HIS A 272 -16.73 4.35 -3.25
CA HIS A 272 -15.48 3.62 -2.99
C HIS A 272 -14.54 3.55 -4.21
N GLY A 273 -14.79 4.34 -5.24
CA GLY A 273 -14.13 4.19 -6.54
C GLY A 273 -12.97 5.15 -6.77
N TYR A 274 -12.41 5.06 -7.99
CA TYR A 274 -11.28 5.89 -8.40
C TYR A 274 -11.63 7.36 -8.61
N TYR A 275 -12.92 7.75 -8.76
CA TYR A 275 -13.30 9.16 -8.78
C TYR A 275 -13.04 9.84 -7.44
N PHE A 276 -13.26 9.13 -6.33
CA PHE A 276 -12.87 9.58 -5.00
C PHE A 276 -11.34 9.77 -4.91
N ILE A 277 -10.57 8.73 -5.26
CA ILE A 277 -9.11 8.77 -5.21
C ILE A 277 -8.56 9.92 -6.07
N SER A 278 -8.97 10.00 -7.34
CA SER A 278 -8.46 11.02 -8.28
C SER A 278 -8.82 12.46 -7.88
N THR A 279 -9.91 12.64 -7.14
CA THR A 279 -10.31 13.97 -6.64
C THR A 279 -9.39 14.45 -5.53
N PHE A 280 -9.04 13.59 -4.58
CA PHE A 280 -8.31 14.00 -3.37
C PHE A 280 -6.83 13.61 -3.36
N ILE A 281 -6.34 12.94 -4.40
CA ILE A 281 -4.95 12.45 -4.44
C ILE A 281 -3.93 13.58 -4.32
N GLU A 282 -4.20 14.77 -4.84
CA GLU A 282 -3.32 15.93 -4.70
C GLU A 282 -3.09 16.31 -3.23
N GLU A 283 -4.14 16.23 -2.40
CA GLU A 283 -4.03 16.50 -0.96
C GLU A 283 -3.10 15.49 -0.28
N HIS A 284 -3.16 14.21 -0.68
CA HIS A 284 -2.26 13.18 -0.18
C HIS A 284 -0.80 13.44 -0.59
N PHE A 285 -0.54 13.81 -1.85
CA PHE A 285 0.80 14.21 -2.27
C PHE A 285 1.31 15.41 -1.45
N SER A 286 0.49 16.45 -1.31
CA SER A 286 0.82 17.63 -0.50
C SER A 286 1.08 17.27 0.96
N PHE A 287 0.29 16.35 1.54
CA PHE A 287 0.48 15.87 2.89
C PHE A 287 1.85 15.21 3.07
N HIS A 288 2.23 14.31 2.17
CA HIS A 288 3.51 13.62 2.25
C HIS A 288 4.70 14.56 2.16
N THR A 289 4.59 15.69 1.43
CA THR A 289 5.69 16.68 1.32
C THR A 289 6.12 17.28 2.66
N LYS A 290 5.23 17.30 3.65
CA LYS A 290 5.53 17.83 5.00
C LYS A 290 6.63 17.03 5.70
N PHE A 291 6.83 15.78 5.30
CA PHE A 291 7.74 14.81 5.92
C PHE A 291 8.99 14.54 5.06
N TRP A 292 9.11 15.20 3.89
CA TRP A 292 10.30 15.07 3.04
C TRP A 292 11.38 16.04 3.50
N GLY A 293 12.51 15.45 3.84
CA GLY A 293 13.71 16.04 4.38
C GLY A 293 13.83 17.55 4.42
N LYS A 294 13.73 18.09 5.61
CA LYS A 294 14.66 19.16 5.97
C LYS A 294 15.97 18.44 6.27
N GLU A 295 16.99 18.57 5.40
CA GLU A 295 18.34 18.20 5.75
C GLU A 295 18.60 18.75 7.16
N GLU A 296 18.84 17.86 8.13
CA GLU A 296 19.45 18.30 9.38
C GLU A 296 20.77 18.95 8.97
N LYS A 297 20.79 20.29 8.97
CA LYS A 297 22.05 21.02 8.86
C LYS A 297 22.88 20.51 10.03
N LYS A 298 23.84 19.63 9.70
CA LYS A 298 24.90 19.26 10.65
C LYS A 298 25.51 20.57 11.14
N LYS A 299 25.23 20.90 12.42
CA LYS A 299 25.94 21.95 13.15
C LYS A 299 27.34 21.47 13.47
#